data_35c1135b7e943bbb73ca4fdb84d2c44c
#
_entry.id   35c1135b7e943bbb73ca4fdb84d2c44c
#
_cell.length_a   1.000
_cell.length_b   1.000
_cell.length_c   1.000
_cell.angle_alpha   90.00
_cell.angle_beta   90.00
_cell.angle_gamma   90.00
#
_symmetry.space_group_name_H-M   'P 1'
#
loop_
_entity.id
_entity.type
_entity.pdbx_description
1 polymer ?
#
loop_
_entity_poly.entity_id
_entity_poly.type
_entity_poly.pdbx_seq_one_letter_code
_entity_poly.pdbx_strand_id
1 'polypeptide(L)'
;TFKIYTLKGTYKRMVKVSESMNVQEFKAWSADSLLCYDDYRVEEGLNKNPHPFYLLSKKDGGIRKLTSIRVSNRINNDERFVLNLGGLRQVMNFTLTTSSLQMGGGRVVLADYAKDTVFCFEQGKVSPLFVRKPSVFASLPFVLTSVDFMTSRYLFFSFGEKSQGKERFE
;
A
#
# COMPACT_ATOMS: atom_id res chain seq x y z
N THR A 1 4.09 -16.21 1.58
CA THR A 1 3.52 -17.33 2.35
C THR A 1 2.74 -16.79 3.55
N PHE A 2 1.52 -17.31 3.77
CA PHE A 2 0.68 -17.00 4.94
C PHE A 2 0.53 -18.24 5.82
N LYS A 3 0.74 -18.07 7.13
CA LYS A 3 0.44 -19.12 8.12
C LYS A 3 -0.92 -18.83 8.74
N ILE A 4 -1.79 -19.82 8.78
CA ILE A 4 -3.15 -19.71 9.31
C ILE A 4 -3.22 -20.41 10.65
N TYR A 5 -3.76 -19.70 11.64
CA TYR A 5 -3.97 -20.18 13.00
C TYR A 5 -5.44 -20.06 13.41
N THR A 6 -5.87 -20.83 14.36
CA THR A 6 -7.16 -20.60 15.04
C THR A 6 -7.05 -19.38 15.95
N LEU A 7 -8.17 -18.84 16.42
CA LEU A 7 -8.19 -17.79 17.44
C LEU A 7 -7.57 -18.23 18.77
N LYS A 8 -7.43 -19.55 19.00
CA LYS A 8 -6.73 -20.12 20.17
C LYS A 8 -5.22 -20.31 19.93
N GLY A 9 -4.68 -19.83 18.81
CA GLY A 9 -3.26 -19.93 18.47
C GLY A 9 -2.81 -21.27 17.88
N THR A 10 -3.72 -22.21 17.63
CA THR A 10 -3.35 -23.52 17.04
C THR A 10 -3.09 -23.35 15.54
N TYR A 11 -1.92 -23.77 15.08
CA TYR A 11 -1.57 -23.79 13.66
C TYR A 11 -2.52 -24.71 12.89
N LYS A 12 -3.03 -24.22 11.75
CA LYS A 12 -3.88 -25.00 10.86
C LYS A 12 -3.16 -25.41 9.57
N ARG A 13 -2.61 -24.44 8.87
CA ARG A 13 -1.96 -24.68 7.57
C ARG A 13 -1.16 -23.48 7.11
N MET A 14 -0.41 -23.70 6.05
CA MET A 14 0.30 -22.67 5.29
C MET A 14 -0.31 -22.53 3.89
N VAL A 15 -0.43 -21.30 3.42
CA VAL A 15 -0.83 -20.97 2.05
C VAL A 15 0.37 -20.35 1.36
N LYS A 16 0.87 -20.99 0.32
CA LYS A 16 1.89 -20.42 -0.55
C LYS A 16 1.23 -19.49 -1.55
N VAL A 17 1.74 -18.29 -1.67
CA VAL A 17 1.30 -17.34 -2.70
C VAL A 17 1.90 -17.78 -4.03
N SER A 18 1.09 -17.80 -5.08
CA SER A 18 1.48 -18.32 -6.42
C SER A 18 2.53 -17.46 -7.14
N GLU A 19 2.64 -16.18 -6.77
CA GLU A 19 3.62 -15.25 -7.33
C GLU A 19 4.46 -14.62 -6.21
N SER A 20 5.64 -14.11 -6.57
CA SER A 20 6.44 -13.29 -5.65
C SER A 20 5.79 -11.93 -5.51
N MET A 21 5.18 -11.67 -4.35
CA MET A 21 4.50 -10.43 -4.01
C MET A 21 5.03 -9.91 -2.68
N ASN A 22 5.19 -8.60 -2.57
CA ASN A 22 5.50 -7.94 -1.31
C ASN A 22 4.21 -7.43 -0.67
N VAL A 23 3.50 -8.31 0.03
CA VAL A 23 2.24 -7.96 0.69
C VAL A 23 2.53 -7.06 1.87
N GLN A 24 2.22 -5.79 1.76
CA GLN A 24 2.39 -4.83 2.86
C GLN A 24 1.13 -4.72 3.70
N GLU A 25 -0.02 -4.72 3.07
CA GLU A 25 -1.29 -4.61 3.75
C GLU A 25 -2.30 -5.62 3.20
N PHE A 26 -3.13 -6.16 4.06
CA PHE A 26 -4.25 -7.01 3.65
C PHE A 26 -5.45 -6.83 4.56
N LYS A 27 -6.64 -7.03 3.99
CA LYS A 27 -7.93 -7.04 4.70
C LYS A 27 -8.71 -8.29 4.32
N ALA A 28 -9.50 -8.81 5.25
CA ALA A 28 -10.44 -9.89 4.93
C ALA A 28 -11.53 -9.33 4.02
N TRP A 29 -11.65 -9.87 2.79
CA TRP A 29 -12.66 -9.46 1.85
C TRP A 29 -13.88 -10.38 1.89
N SER A 30 -13.65 -11.68 1.91
CA SER A 30 -14.69 -12.71 1.99
C SER A 30 -14.24 -13.88 2.85
N ALA A 31 -15.09 -14.89 3.03
CA ALA A 31 -14.70 -16.14 3.66
C ALA A 31 -13.45 -16.75 3.02
N ASP A 32 -13.33 -16.66 1.69
CA ASP A 32 -12.32 -17.36 0.89
C ASP A 32 -11.20 -16.46 0.36
N SER A 33 -11.28 -15.13 0.53
CA SER A 33 -10.29 -14.20 -0.04
C SER A 33 -9.85 -13.10 0.90
N LEU A 34 -8.60 -12.67 0.68
CA LEU A 34 -8.03 -11.44 1.21
C LEU A 34 -7.91 -10.42 0.08
N LEU A 35 -8.21 -9.17 0.35
CA LEU A 35 -7.81 -8.06 -0.49
C LEU A 35 -6.45 -7.58 0.00
N CYS A 36 -5.48 -7.52 -0.91
CA CYS A 36 -4.09 -7.25 -0.61
C CYS A 36 -3.60 -6.03 -1.36
N TYR A 37 -2.68 -5.31 -0.73
CA TYR A 37 -1.89 -4.26 -1.34
C TYR A 37 -0.43 -4.69 -1.37
N ASP A 38 0.19 -4.56 -2.53
CA ASP A 38 1.59 -4.82 -2.79
C ASP A 38 2.32 -3.48 -2.91
N ASP A 39 3.05 -3.14 -1.87
CA ASP A 39 4.00 -2.04 -1.89
C ASP A 39 5.32 -2.54 -2.48
N TYR A 40 5.30 -2.81 -3.78
CA TYR A 40 6.49 -3.24 -4.46
C TYR A 40 7.58 -2.16 -4.34
N ARG A 41 8.57 -2.42 -3.50
CA ARG A 41 9.77 -1.60 -3.41
C ARG A 41 10.50 -1.67 -4.73
N VAL A 42 10.60 -0.54 -5.40
CA VAL A 42 11.36 -0.42 -6.65
C VAL A 42 12.84 -0.50 -6.28
N GLU A 43 13.43 -1.68 -6.41
CA GLU A 43 14.86 -1.74 -6.67
C GLU A 43 15.08 -1.15 -8.06
N GLU A 44 16.08 -0.29 -8.21
CA GLU A 44 16.33 0.51 -9.41
C GLU A 44 16.06 -0.28 -10.70
N GLY A 45 15.12 0.21 -11.50
CA GLY A 45 14.85 -0.24 -12.85
C GLY A 45 13.79 -1.34 -13.04
N LEU A 46 13.17 -1.88 -12.00
CA LEU A 46 12.26 -3.02 -12.12
C LEU A 46 10.85 -2.76 -11.58
N ASN A 47 10.06 -1.95 -12.28
CA ASN A 47 8.62 -1.88 -12.00
C ASN A 47 7.91 -3.16 -12.48
N LYS A 48 8.05 -4.25 -11.72
CA LYS A 48 7.53 -5.57 -12.11
C LYS A 48 6.03 -5.73 -11.89
N ASN A 49 5.40 -4.91 -11.05
CA ASN A 49 3.98 -5.02 -10.77
C ASN A 49 3.26 -3.67 -10.84
N PRO A 50 2.70 -3.31 -12.02
CA PRO A 50 1.92 -2.07 -12.14
C PRO A 50 0.52 -2.16 -11.50
N HIS A 51 0.12 -3.31 -10.97
CA HIS A 51 -1.19 -3.53 -10.37
C HIS A 51 -1.04 -3.82 -8.86
N PRO A 52 -1.06 -2.77 -8.01
CA PRO A 52 -0.75 -2.91 -6.58
C PRO A 52 -1.82 -3.63 -5.78
N PHE A 53 -3.05 -3.71 -6.28
CA PHE A 53 -4.16 -4.32 -5.58
C PHE A 53 -4.57 -5.65 -6.20
N TYR A 54 -4.83 -6.65 -5.36
CA TYR A 54 -5.24 -7.98 -5.81
C TYR A 54 -6.03 -8.73 -4.75
N LEU A 55 -6.80 -9.71 -5.20
CA LEU A 55 -7.44 -10.69 -4.33
C LEU A 55 -6.56 -11.93 -4.24
N LEU A 56 -6.32 -12.36 -3.01
CA LEU A 56 -5.58 -13.58 -2.69
C LEU A 56 -6.54 -14.64 -2.17
N SER A 57 -6.56 -15.79 -2.81
CA SER A 57 -7.33 -16.94 -2.35
C SER A 57 -6.72 -17.52 -1.07
N LYS A 58 -7.54 -17.63 -0.03
CA LYS A 58 -7.15 -18.29 1.22
C LYS A 58 -7.02 -19.81 1.07
N LYS A 59 -7.61 -20.38 0.02
CA LYS A 59 -7.62 -21.84 -0.21
C LYS A 59 -6.29 -22.32 -0.76
N ASP A 60 -5.82 -21.73 -1.84
CA ASP A 60 -4.70 -22.21 -2.64
C ASP A 60 -3.60 -21.16 -2.90
N GLY A 61 -3.80 -19.90 -2.46
CA GLY A 61 -2.84 -18.82 -2.67
C GLY A 61 -2.88 -18.23 -4.08
N GLY A 62 -3.90 -18.56 -4.88
CA GLY A 62 -4.11 -17.97 -6.19
C GLY A 62 -4.33 -16.46 -6.11
N ILE A 63 -3.80 -15.73 -7.09
CA ILE A 63 -3.84 -14.26 -7.15
C ILE A 63 -4.72 -13.82 -8.31
N ARG A 64 -5.63 -12.88 -8.04
CA ARG A 64 -6.40 -12.16 -9.04
C ARG A 64 -6.12 -10.66 -8.93
N LYS A 65 -5.31 -10.12 -9.83
CA LYS A 65 -4.97 -8.69 -9.89
C LYS A 65 -6.19 -7.85 -10.24
N LEU A 66 -6.34 -6.68 -9.60
CA LEU A 66 -7.33 -5.67 -9.97
C LEU A 66 -6.76 -4.81 -11.11
N THR A 67 -6.82 -5.36 -12.33
CA THR A 67 -6.14 -4.79 -13.52
C THR A 67 -6.67 -3.43 -13.95
N SER A 68 -7.86 -3.03 -13.51
CA SER A 68 -8.42 -1.70 -13.71
C SER A 68 -7.66 -0.59 -12.98
N ILE A 69 -6.86 -0.95 -11.96
CA ILE A 69 -6.00 -0.02 -11.24
C ILE A 69 -4.56 -0.27 -11.70
N ARG A 70 -4.01 0.68 -12.43
CA ARG A 70 -2.62 0.66 -12.89
C ARG A 70 -1.86 1.85 -12.32
N VAL A 71 -0.70 1.60 -11.72
CA VAL A 71 0.24 2.59 -11.22
C VAL A 71 1.56 2.40 -11.95
N SER A 72 1.84 3.26 -12.92
CA SER A 72 3.03 3.13 -13.78
C SER A 72 4.29 3.67 -13.10
N ASN A 73 4.16 4.79 -12.40
CA ASN A 73 5.25 5.44 -11.70
C ASN A 73 5.02 5.30 -10.20
N ARG A 74 5.68 4.34 -9.59
CA ARG A 74 5.59 4.16 -8.15
C ARG A 74 6.61 5.05 -7.46
N ILE A 75 6.18 5.68 -6.38
CA ILE A 75 7.05 6.47 -5.51
C ILE A 75 7.55 5.52 -4.42
N ASN A 76 8.86 5.48 -4.19
CA ASN A 76 9.39 4.80 -3.02
C ASN A 76 8.98 5.59 -1.77
N ASN A 77 8.38 4.94 -0.78
CA ASN A 77 7.95 5.55 0.48
C ASN A 77 8.99 5.44 1.60
N ASP A 78 10.17 4.89 1.31
CA ASP A 78 11.28 4.88 2.26
C ASP A 78 11.97 6.24 2.28
N GLU A 79 12.19 6.78 3.47
CA GLU A 79 13.00 7.96 3.74
C GLU A 79 14.32 7.52 4.40
N ARG A 80 15.41 8.01 3.85
CA ARG A 80 16.76 7.74 4.39
C ARG A 80 17.30 8.98 5.06
N PHE A 81 17.58 8.87 6.35
CA PHE A 81 18.23 9.92 7.12
C PHE A 81 19.66 9.51 7.47
N VAL A 82 20.59 10.44 7.30
CA VAL A 82 21.97 10.24 7.70
C VAL A 82 22.25 11.21 8.84
N LEU A 83 22.53 10.69 10.02
CA LEU A 83 22.92 11.46 11.20
C LEU A 83 24.43 11.35 11.39
N ASN A 84 25.10 12.50 11.55
CA ASN A 84 26.51 12.56 11.91
C ASN A 84 26.61 13.02 13.38
N LEU A 85 26.84 12.08 14.27
CA LEU A 85 26.95 12.32 15.70
C LEU A 85 28.39 12.08 16.17
N GLY A 86 29.15 13.16 16.44
CA GLY A 86 30.47 13.04 17.01
C GLY A 86 31.48 12.20 16.21
N GLY A 87 31.40 12.23 14.86
CA GLY A 87 32.26 11.46 13.97
C GLY A 87 31.69 10.05 13.62
N LEU A 88 30.56 9.66 14.21
CA LEU A 88 29.85 8.43 13.85
C LEU A 88 28.75 8.76 12.83
N ARG A 89 28.79 8.07 11.69
CA ARG A 89 27.75 8.14 10.66
C ARG A 89 26.70 7.08 10.92
N GLN A 90 25.50 7.50 11.32
CA GLN A 90 24.36 6.61 11.50
C GLN A 90 23.36 6.81 10.35
N VAL A 91 22.96 5.71 9.72
CA VAL A 91 21.95 5.71 8.66
C VAL A 91 20.67 5.13 9.23
N MET A 92 19.59 5.90 9.20
CA MET A 92 18.25 5.44 9.58
C MET A 92 17.36 5.45 8.36
N ASN A 93 16.66 4.34 8.14
CA ASN A 93 15.64 4.23 7.11
C ASN A 93 14.27 4.22 7.78
N PHE A 94 13.40 5.11 7.35
CA PHE A 94 12.01 5.19 7.79
C PHE A 94 11.12 4.86 6.61
N THR A 95 10.19 3.95 6.81
CA THR A 95 9.12 3.72 5.84
C THR A 95 7.90 4.50 6.29
N LEU A 96 7.40 5.40 5.45
CA LEU A 96 6.14 6.08 5.72
C LEU A 96 5.02 5.03 5.70
N THR A 97 4.49 4.72 6.88
CA THR A 97 3.36 3.80 7.02
C THR A 97 2.09 4.51 6.58
N THR A 98 1.70 4.31 5.35
CA THR A 98 0.43 4.79 4.83
C THR A 98 -0.50 3.61 4.63
N SER A 99 -1.75 3.72 5.06
CA SER A 99 -2.75 2.70 4.78
C SER A 99 -3.30 2.88 3.37
N SER A 100 -3.23 1.81 2.58
CA SER A 100 -3.74 1.77 1.21
C SER A 100 -5.11 1.10 1.10
N LEU A 101 -5.56 0.44 2.18
CA LEU A 101 -6.81 -0.31 2.25
C LEU A 101 -7.63 0.13 3.45
N GLN A 102 -8.76 0.82 3.25
CA GLN A 102 -9.68 1.17 4.32
C GLN A 102 -11.04 0.51 4.11
N MET A 103 -11.50 -0.22 5.12
CA MET A 103 -12.78 -0.93 5.08
C MET A 103 -13.86 -0.18 5.87
N GLY A 104 -15.05 -0.11 5.29
CA GLY A 104 -16.23 0.42 5.97
C GLY A 104 -17.49 0.26 5.13
N GLY A 105 -18.63 -0.05 5.77
CA GLY A 105 -19.91 -0.12 5.08
C GLY A 105 -20.01 -1.13 3.94
N GLY A 106 -19.29 -2.27 4.02
CA GLY A 106 -19.32 -3.31 2.99
C GLY A 106 -18.48 -3.00 1.74
N ARG A 107 -17.67 -1.94 1.78
CA ARG A 107 -16.78 -1.52 0.70
C ARG A 107 -15.37 -1.29 1.21
N VAL A 108 -14.40 -1.26 0.30
CA VAL A 108 -13.01 -0.94 0.59
C VAL A 108 -12.55 0.23 -0.28
N VAL A 109 -11.98 1.23 0.35
CA VAL A 109 -11.28 2.31 -0.33
C VAL A 109 -9.87 1.83 -0.65
N LEU A 110 -9.44 2.00 -1.90
CA LEU A 110 -8.14 1.62 -2.43
C LEU A 110 -7.39 2.90 -2.81
N ALA A 111 -6.33 3.21 -2.09
CA ALA A 111 -5.55 4.42 -2.28
C ALA A 111 -4.06 4.08 -2.41
N ASP A 112 -3.51 4.19 -3.61
CA ASP A 112 -2.07 4.17 -3.81
C ASP A 112 -1.54 5.60 -3.71
N TYR A 113 -0.48 5.82 -2.96
CA TYR A 113 0.08 7.15 -2.73
C TYR A 113 0.71 7.77 -3.98
N ALA A 114 1.10 6.97 -4.97
CA ALA A 114 1.61 7.42 -6.26
C ALA A 114 0.50 7.63 -7.31
N LYS A 115 -0.78 7.51 -6.94
CA LYS A 115 -1.90 7.68 -7.86
C LYS A 115 -2.92 8.69 -7.35
N ASP A 116 -3.28 9.66 -8.19
CA ASP A 116 -4.24 10.70 -7.80
C ASP A 116 -5.66 10.16 -7.63
N THR A 117 -6.04 9.14 -8.40
CA THR A 117 -7.36 8.54 -8.29
C THR A 117 -7.41 7.56 -7.13
N VAL A 118 -8.31 7.82 -6.21
CA VAL A 118 -8.72 6.90 -5.15
C VAL A 118 -9.91 6.10 -5.65
N PHE A 119 -9.90 4.80 -5.41
CA PHE A 119 -10.93 3.88 -5.90
C PHE A 119 -11.76 3.30 -4.76
N CYS A 120 -12.94 2.83 -5.11
CA CYS A 120 -13.80 2.02 -4.27
C CYS A 120 -13.87 0.61 -4.83
N PHE A 121 -13.70 -0.39 -3.98
CA PHE A 121 -13.94 -1.80 -4.30
C PHE A 121 -15.15 -2.28 -3.53
N GLU A 122 -16.21 -2.59 -4.25
CA GLU A 122 -17.51 -3.01 -3.71
C GLU A 122 -18.13 -4.08 -4.60
N GLN A 123 -18.71 -5.12 -4.02
CA GLN A 123 -19.35 -6.22 -4.74
C GLN A 123 -18.48 -6.82 -5.87
N GLY A 124 -17.17 -6.87 -5.68
CA GLY A 124 -16.23 -7.41 -6.66
C GLY A 124 -15.88 -6.47 -7.82
N LYS A 125 -16.37 -5.23 -7.82
CA LYS A 125 -16.13 -4.20 -8.84
C LYS A 125 -15.28 -3.08 -8.30
N VAL A 126 -14.44 -2.51 -9.17
CA VAL A 126 -13.63 -1.31 -8.89
C VAL A 126 -14.28 -0.14 -9.59
N SER A 127 -14.47 0.96 -8.88
CA SER A 127 -14.93 2.24 -9.42
C SER A 127 -14.08 3.40 -8.87
N PRO A 128 -13.87 4.49 -9.64
CA PRO A 128 -13.24 5.68 -9.10
C PRO A 128 -14.14 6.32 -8.05
N LEU A 129 -13.55 6.73 -6.92
CA LEU A 129 -14.26 7.41 -5.84
C LEU A 129 -14.07 8.93 -5.97
N PHE A 130 -12.84 9.38 -6.10
CA PHE A 130 -12.48 10.78 -6.37
C PHE A 130 -11.06 10.87 -6.94
N VAL A 131 -10.70 12.06 -7.41
CA VAL A 131 -9.36 12.39 -7.90
C VAL A 131 -8.78 13.50 -7.05
N ARG A 132 -7.58 13.29 -6.53
CA ARG A 132 -6.83 14.27 -5.75
C ARG A 132 -6.37 15.44 -6.62
N LYS A 133 -6.48 16.66 -6.07
CA LYS A 133 -5.94 17.87 -6.66
C LYS A 133 -5.26 18.72 -5.58
N PRO A 134 -4.03 19.22 -5.81
CA PRO A 134 -3.19 18.98 -6.99
C PRO A 134 -2.76 17.50 -7.10
N SER A 135 -2.22 17.13 -8.28
CA SER A 135 -1.64 15.80 -8.49
C SER A 135 -0.44 15.59 -7.57
N VAL A 136 -0.21 14.35 -7.15
CA VAL A 136 0.96 13.97 -6.35
C VAL A 136 2.28 14.35 -7.04
N PHE A 137 2.28 14.38 -8.38
CA PHE A 137 3.44 14.74 -9.21
C PHE A 137 3.49 16.23 -9.60
N ALA A 138 2.55 17.06 -9.12
CA ALA A 138 2.47 18.47 -9.50
C ALA A 138 3.48 19.37 -8.78
N SER A 139 4.05 18.90 -7.68
CA SER A 139 5.00 19.66 -6.84
C SER A 139 6.17 18.80 -6.38
N LEU A 140 7.28 19.48 -6.06
CA LEU A 140 8.41 18.89 -5.36
C LEU A 140 8.66 19.72 -4.09
N PRO A 141 8.72 19.11 -2.90
CA PRO A 141 8.57 17.66 -2.63
C PRO A 141 7.19 17.10 -2.98
N PHE A 142 7.11 15.80 -3.24
CA PHE A 142 5.84 15.14 -3.49
C PHE A 142 4.96 15.18 -2.24
N VAL A 143 3.68 15.53 -2.42
CA VAL A 143 2.69 15.47 -1.34
C VAL A 143 1.98 14.13 -1.41
N LEU A 144 2.39 13.20 -0.54
CA LEU A 144 1.78 11.90 -0.41
C LEU A 144 0.50 12.00 0.43
N THR A 145 -0.51 11.24 0.05
CA THR A 145 -1.80 11.22 0.75
C THR A 145 -2.13 9.80 1.17
N SER A 146 -2.41 9.61 2.44
CA SER A 146 -2.92 8.36 3.01
C SER A 146 -4.39 8.48 3.36
N VAL A 147 -5.14 7.41 3.18
CA VAL A 147 -6.50 7.29 3.72
C VAL A 147 -6.38 6.63 5.09
N ASP A 148 -6.55 7.39 6.18
CA ASP A 148 -6.30 6.89 7.53
C ASP A 148 -7.46 6.07 8.05
N PHE A 149 -8.68 6.59 7.89
CA PHE A 149 -9.85 5.81 8.21
C PHE A 149 -11.11 6.32 7.50
N MET A 150 -12.17 5.49 7.52
CA MET A 150 -13.45 5.75 6.89
C MET A 150 -14.60 5.46 7.86
N THR A 151 -15.58 6.35 7.87
CA THR A 151 -16.88 6.13 8.49
C THR A 151 -17.95 5.92 7.41
N SER A 152 -19.20 5.77 7.80
CA SER A 152 -20.33 5.75 6.85
C SER A 152 -20.52 7.06 6.08
N ARG A 153 -19.96 8.18 6.58
CA ARG A 153 -20.16 9.52 6.00
C ARG A 153 -18.88 10.23 5.60
N TYR A 154 -17.75 9.91 6.24
CA TYR A 154 -16.51 10.67 6.10
C TYR A 154 -15.32 9.78 5.78
N LEU A 155 -14.39 10.32 4.99
CA LEU A 155 -13.05 9.81 4.79
C LEU A 155 -12.07 10.77 5.46
N PHE A 156 -11.10 10.22 6.18
CA PHE A 156 -10.06 10.97 6.86
C PHE A 156 -8.72 10.69 6.17
N PHE A 157 -7.99 11.76 5.92
CA PHE A 157 -6.73 11.73 5.22
C PHE A 157 -5.63 12.38 6.03
N SER A 158 -4.45 11.82 5.96
CA SER A 158 -3.21 12.52 6.30
C SER A 158 -2.42 12.87 5.03
N PHE A 159 -1.61 13.91 5.17
CA PHE A 159 -0.74 14.40 4.11
C PHE A 159 0.68 14.45 4.66
N GLY A 160 1.63 13.99 3.86
CA GLY A 160 3.04 14.04 4.18
C GLY A 160 3.84 14.49 2.96
N GLU A 161 4.80 15.38 3.18
CA GLU A 161 5.74 15.76 2.15
C GLU A 161 6.90 14.78 2.12
N LYS A 162 7.19 14.24 0.93
CA LYS A 162 8.33 13.40 0.71
C LYS A 162 9.49 14.24 0.17
N SER A 163 10.53 14.41 0.98
CA SER A 163 11.76 15.05 0.51
C SER A 163 12.46 14.19 -0.53
N GLN A 164 12.92 14.80 -1.62
CA GLN A 164 13.78 14.11 -2.57
C GLN A 164 15.20 14.13 -2.04
N GLY A 165 15.59 13.05 -1.35
CA GLY A 165 16.97 12.60 -1.18
C GLY A 165 18.07 13.64 -0.92
N LYS A 166 17.75 14.83 -0.41
CA LYS A 166 18.79 15.73 0.13
C LYS A 166 19.09 15.22 1.54
N GLU A 167 20.30 14.71 1.70
CA GLU A 167 20.86 14.49 3.02
C GLU A 167 20.66 15.78 3.83
N ARG A 168 19.71 15.78 4.77
CA ARG A 168 19.65 16.88 5.75
C ARG A 168 20.78 16.61 6.72
N PHE A 169 21.82 17.40 6.57
CA PHE A 169 22.87 17.52 7.58
C PHE A 169 22.40 18.59 8.59
N GLU A 170 22.16 18.20 9.80
CA GLU A 170 22.16 19.08 10.97
C GLU A 170 23.33 18.72 11.88
#